data_635225a39284262af8f671fdec5593fb
#
_entry.id   635225a39284262af8f671fdec5593fb
#
_cell.length_a   1.000
_cell.length_b   1.000
_cell.length_c   1.000
_cell.angle_alpha   90.00
_cell.angle_beta   90.00
_cell.angle_gamma   90.00
#
_symmetry.space_group_name_H-M   'P 1'
#
loop_
_entity.id
_entity.type
_entity.pdbx_description
1 polymer ?
#
loop_
_entity_poly.entity_id
_entity_poly.type
_entity_poly.pdbx_seq_one_letter_code
_entity_poly.pdbx_strand_id
1 'polypeptide(L)'
;MKSIFSLLIIVLSINFNHAQSFDDFQITELVKSTPLKNQMSSGTCWSFTTFSFIETEALRLGMDTVIISPIYYVTPTYLGKAQNFIEKKGNSFFNGGDLTFSALDAYAKYGAVPESVYNGIIDGDWQHDHLEIDDLLRRMAISIGKSGYGRIKPNSWKKSIEGVLDAYIGSAPDTFTYEGEKYTPQTFAQKKIGINRADYLEITSFSHLPFYKM
;
A
#
# COMPACT_ATOMS: atom_id res chain seq x y z
N MET A 1 56.55 -21.01 -24.19
CA MET A 1 56.22 -21.22 -22.78
C MET A 1 55.22 -20.21 -22.22
N LYS A 2 55.31 -18.90 -22.50
CA LYS A 2 54.39 -17.87 -21.98
C LYS A 2 52.90 -18.06 -22.46
N SER A 3 52.71 -18.49 -23.72
CA SER A 3 51.34 -18.67 -24.29
C SER A 3 50.58 -19.86 -23.73
N ILE A 4 51.28 -20.93 -23.31
CA ILE A 4 50.68 -22.14 -22.72
C ILE A 4 50.19 -21.85 -21.30
N PHE A 5 50.93 -21.01 -20.57
CA PHE A 5 50.57 -20.59 -19.22
C PHE A 5 49.32 -19.72 -19.18
N SER A 6 49.17 -18.80 -20.18
CA SER A 6 47.97 -17.97 -20.33
C SER A 6 46.72 -18.79 -20.68
N LEU A 7 46.87 -19.82 -21.51
CA LEU A 7 45.77 -20.72 -21.86
C LEU A 7 45.29 -21.57 -20.66
N LEU A 8 46.23 -22.00 -19.82
CA LEU A 8 45.95 -22.78 -18.61
C LEU A 8 45.18 -21.96 -17.56
N ILE A 9 45.46 -20.66 -17.41
CA ILE A 9 44.77 -19.76 -16.51
C ILE A 9 43.32 -19.51 -16.99
N ILE A 10 43.09 -19.39 -18.29
CA ILE A 10 41.77 -19.21 -18.87
C ILE A 10 40.90 -20.48 -18.67
N VAL A 11 41.46 -21.67 -18.81
CA VAL A 11 40.73 -22.93 -18.61
C VAL A 11 40.40 -23.16 -17.13
N LEU A 12 41.26 -22.71 -16.20
CA LEU A 12 41.01 -22.79 -14.76
C LEU A 12 39.94 -21.79 -14.26
N SER A 13 39.71 -20.69 -14.97
CA SER A 13 38.71 -19.69 -14.60
C SER A 13 37.26 -20.02 -15.05
N ILE A 14 37.07 -21.04 -15.91
CA ILE A 14 35.76 -21.40 -16.45
C ILE A 14 34.94 -22.29 -15.48
N ASN A 15 35.53 -22.83 -14.44
CA ASN A 15 34.93 -23.88 -13.62
C ASN A 15 34.28 -23.42 -12.30
N PHE A 16 34.11 -22.15 -12.03
CA PHE A 16 33.59 -21.69 -10.74
C PHE A 16 32.23 -20.96 -10.75
N ASN A 17 31.50 -21.01 -11.85
CA ASN A 17 30.10 -20.53 -11.83
C ASN A 17 29.14 -21.71 -11.71
N HIS A 18 29.11 -22.39 -10.58
CA HIS A 18 27.95 -23.15 -10.18
C HIS A 18 26.92 -22.13 -9.69
N ALA A 19 26.07 -21.65 -10.61
CA ALA A 19 24.81 -21.09 -10.19
C ALA A 19 24.06 -22.18 -9.42
N GLN A 20 23.68 -21.90 -8.18
CA GLN A 20 22.88 -22.83 -7.39
C GLN A 20 21.64 -23.18 -8.19
N SER A 21 21.41 -24.47 -8.42
CA SER A 21 20.20 -24.97 -9.05
C SER A 21 19.02 -24.72 -8.11
N PHE A 22 17.83 -24.43 -8.65
CA PHE A 22 16.60 -24.38 -7.87
C PHE A 22 16.34 -25.69 -7.11
N ASP A 23 16.88 -26.79 -7.57
CA ASP A 23 16.77 -28.12 -6.96
C ASP A 23 17.54 -28.24 -5.64
N ASP A 24 18.45 -27.29 -5.33
CA ASP A 24 19.20 -27.26 -4.08
C ASP A 24 18.37 -26.67 -2.91
N PHE A 25 17.20 -26.11 -3.19
CA PHE A 25 16.31 -25.53 -2.18
C PHE A 25 15.20 -26.52 -1.80
N GLN A 26 15.06 -26.76 -0.50
CA GLN A 26 13.94 -27.54 0.04
C GLN A 26 12.96 -26.61 0.73
N ILE A 27 11.69 -26.71 0.37
CA ILE A 27 10.63 -26.02 1.08
C ILE A 27 10.43 -26.73 2.41
N THR A 28 10.86 -26.11 3.51
CA THR A 28 10.71 -26.64 4.87
C THR A 28 9.39 -26.25 5.52
N GLU A 29 8.82 -25.11 5.10
CA GLU A 29 7.53 -24.61 5.58
C GLU A 29 6.83 -23.79 4.50
N LEU A 30 5.54 -24.02 4.32
CA LEU A 30 4.71 -23.27 3.38
C LEU A 30 3.64 -22.47 4.14
N VAL A 31 3.77 -21.16 4.15
CA VAL A 31 2.75 -20.27 4.70
C VAL A 31 1.62 -20.09 3.69
N LYS A 32 0.37 -20.34 4.11
CA LYS A 32 -0.81 -20.08 3.28
C LYS A 32 -0.94 -18.57 3.04
N SER A 33 -1.20 -18.19 1.81
CA SER A 33 -1.42 -16.80 1.42
C SER A 33 -2.63 -16.66 0.51
N THR A 34 -3.16 -15.46 0.41
CA THR A 34 -4.17 -15.10 -0.59
C THR A 34 -3.55 -15.00 -1.99
N PRO A 35 -4.36 -15.03 -3.06
CA PRO A 35 -3.86 -14.88 -4.42
C PRO A 35 -3.10 -13.56 -4.62
N LEU A 36 -2.14 -13.58 -5.53
CA LEU A 36 -1.41 -12.39 -5.93
C LEU A 36 -2.34 -11.34 -6.54
N LYS A 37 -2.17 -10.10 -6.12
CA LYS A 37 -2.88 -8.93 -6.65
C LYS A 37 -1.95 -8.08 -7.49
N ASN A 38 -2.48 -7.51 -8.56
CA ASN A 38 -1.74 -6.59 -9.41
C ASN A 38 -2.22 -5.15 -9.20
N GLN A 39 -1.33 -4.26 -8.79
CA GLN A 39 -1.66 -2.84 -8.62
C GLN A 39 -1.78 -2.08 -9.94
N MET A 40 -1.36 -2.67 -11.06
CA MET A 40 -1.32 -2.03 -12.37
C MET A 40 -0.56 -0.70 -12.36
N SER A 41 -1.06 0.33 -13.06
CA SER A 41 -0.45 1.67 -13.15
C SER A 41 -0.85 2.57 -11.97
N SER A 42 -0.90 2.03 -10.75
CA SER A 42 -1.23 2.83 -9.57
C SER A 42 -0.03 2.97 -8.65
N GLY A 43 0.32 4.05 -8.07
CA GLY A 43 1.40 4.21 -7.10
C GLY A 43 1.12 3.57 -5.73
N THR A 44 0.32 2.49 -5.66
CA THR A 44 -0.28 1.94 -4.43
C THR A 44 0.35 0.64 -3.94
N CYS A 45 1.59 0.33 -4.35
CA CYS A 45 2.30 -0.90 -3.92
C CYS A 45 2.32 -1.07 -2.39
N TRP A 46 2.47 0.01 -1.65
CA TRP A 46 2.42 0.03 -0.18
C TRP A 46 1.13 -0.56 0.37
N SER A 47 0.00 -0.25 -0.24
CA SER A 47 -1.32 -0.77 0.17
C SER A 47 -1.47 -2.23 -0.24
N PHE A 48 -1.22 -2.56 -1.51
CA PHE A 48 -1.32 -3.94 -2.00
C PHE A 48 -0.46 -4.92 -1.19
N THR A 49 0.79 -4.55 -0.92
CA THR A 49 1.72 -5.40 -0.14
C THR A 49 1.26 -5.54 1.31
N THR A 50 0.86 -4.43 1.95
CA THR A 50 0.44 -4.47 3.35
C THR A 50 -0.83 -5.29 3.54
N PHE A 51 -1.83 -5.15 2.63
CA PHE A 51 -3.07 -5.91 2.79
C PHE A 51 -2.93 -7.37 2.39
N SER A 52 -2.03 -7.73 1.47
CA SER A 52 -1.61 -9.13 1.29
C SER A 52 -0.97 -9.71 2.57
N PHE A 53 -0.16 -8.94 3.28
CA PHE A 53 0.38 -9.35 4.58
C PHE A 53 -0.72 -9.54 5.62
N ILE A 54 -1.63 -8.58 5.78
CA ILE A 54 -2.76 -8.67 6.74
C ILE A 54 -3.63 -9.89 6.45
N GLU A 55 -3.95 -10.17 5.19
CA GLU A 55 -4.72 -11.33 4.77
C GLU A 55 -4.01 -12.64 5.14
N THR A 56 -2.72 -12.72 4.85
CA THR A 56 -1.88 -13.88 5.19
C THR A 56 -1.80 -14.10 6.70
N GLU A 57 -1.66 -13.01 7.44
CA GLU A 57 -1.58 -13.05 8.91
C GLU A 57 -2.93 -13.47 9.52
N ALA A 58 -4.05 -12.98 8.99
CA ALA A 58 -5.38 -13.41 9.39
C ALA A 58 -5.57 -14.93 9.18
N LEU A 59 -5.13 -15.46 8.03
CA LEU A 59 -5.13 -16.90 7.77
C LEU A 59 -4.26 -17.66 8.78
N ARG A 60 -3.08 -17.14 9.11
CA ARG A 60 -2.18 -17.73 10.12
C ARG A 60 -2.84 -17.81 11.50
N LEU A 61 -3.66 -16.82 11.84
CA LEU A 61 -4.42 -16.75 13.08
C LEU A 61 -5.72 -17.59 13.06
N GLY A 62 -5.99 -18.29 11.95
CA GLY A 62 -7.14 -19.18 11.83
C GLY A 62 -8.43 -18.49 11.39
N MET A 63 -8.35 -17.25 10.89
CA MET A 63 -9.49 -16.56 10.29
C MET A 63 -9.78 -17.10 8.89
N ASP A 64 -11.00 -16.87 8.39
CA ASP A 64 -11.40 -17.21 7.04
C ASP A 64 -10.63 -16.40 5.98
N THR A 65 -10.59 -16.94 4.75
CA THR A 65 -9.99 -16.23 3.62
C THR A 65 -10.85 -15.03 3.24
N VAL A 66 -10.30 -13.84 3.41
CA VAL A 66 -10.92 -12.58 3.01
C VAL A 66 -9.95 -11.82 2.12
N ILE A 67 -10.46 -11.28 1.01
CA ILE A 67 -9.68 -10.40 0.12
C ILE A 67 -10.07 -8.95 0.45
N ILE A 68 -9.13 -8.21 1.03
CA ILE A 68 -9.30 -6.81 1.43
C ILE A 68 -9.05 -5.91 0.22
N SER A 69 -9.86 -4.85 0.06
CA SER A 69 -9.63 -3.81 -0.94
C SER A 69 -8.39 -2.97 -0.60
N PRO A 70 -7.30 -3.03 -1.37
CA PRO A 70 -6.17 -2.14 -1.13
C PRO A 70 -6.50 -0.68 -1.47
N ILE A 71 -7.40 -0.45 -2.42
CA ILE A 71 -7.79 0.89 -2.88
C ILE A 71 -8.61 1.65 -1.84
N TYR A 72 -9.29 0.94 -0.94
CA TYR A 72 -10.04 1.56 0.15
C TYR A 72 -9.21 2.58 0.96
N TYR A 73 -7.91 2.36 1.07
CA TYR A 73 -7.01 3.20 1.86
C TYR A 73 -6.39 4.36 1.09
N VAL A 74 -6.61 4.43 -0.22
CA VAL A 74 -6.04 5.47 -1.08
C VAL A 74 -6.64 6.84 -0.71
N THR A 75 -7.96 6.95 -0.65
CA THR A 75 -8.64 8.22 -0.30
C THR A 75 -8.19 8.79 1.03
N PRO A 76 -8.26 8.07 2.17
CA PRO A 76 -7.83 8.62 3.45
C PRO A 76 -6.33 8.95 3.50
N THR A 77 -5.50 8.21 2.78
CA THR A 77 -4.06 8.48 2.70
C THR A 77 -3.77 9.78 1.93
N TYR A 78 -4.41 10.00 0.77
CA TYR A 78 -4.26 11.26 0.04
C TYR A 78 -4.75 12.46 0.84
N LEU A 79 -5.86 12.34 1.56
CA LEU A 79 -6.37 13.39 2.42
C LEU A 79 -5.40 13.71 3.57
N GLY A 80 -4.82 12.70 4.20
CA GLY A 80 -3.81 12.87 5.24
C GLY A 80 -2.55 13.57 4.70
N LYS A 81 -2.08 13.18 3.52
CA LYS A 81 -0.94 13.82 2.85
C LYS A 81 -1.23 15.26 2.45
N ALA A 82 -2.42 15.53 1.92
CA ALA A 82 -2.83 16.90 1.58
C ALA A 82 -2.86 17.79 2.82
N GLN A 83 -3.41 17.30 3.92
CA GLN A 83 -3.40 17.99 5.22
C GLN A 83 -1.97 18.35 5.64
N ASN A 84 -1.07 17.35 5.68
CA ASN A 84 0.32 17.53 6.06
C ASN A 84 1.06 18.50 5.11
N PHE A 85 0.79 18.42 3.80
CA PHE A 85 1.39 19.30 2.80
C PHE A 85 0.96 20.76 2.99
N ILE A 86 -0.33 21.00 3.27
CA ILE A 86 -0.89 22.32 3.53
C ILE A 86 -0.33 22.89 4.84
N GLU A 87 -0.32 22.11 5.92
CA GLU A 87 0.21 22.53 7.23
C GLU A 87 1.69 22.89 7.16
N LYS A 88 2.47 22.16 6.38
CA LYS A 88 3.89 22.42 6.14
C LYS A 88 4.15 23.44 5.03
N LYS A 89 3.12 24.14 4.55
CA LYS A 89 3.21 25.17 3.50
C LYS A 89 3.93 24.67 2.24
N GLY A 90 3.64 23.44 1.83
CA GLY A 90 4.23 22.82 0.65
C GLY A 90 5.62 22.17 0.88
N ASN A 91 6.09 22.10 2.11
CA ASN A 91 7.38 21.51 2.48
C ASN A 91 7.25 20.05 2.97
N SER A 92 6.46 19.24 2.28
CA SER A 92 6.39 17.80 2.49
C SER A 92 6.17 17.06 1.17
N PHE A 93 6.36 15.77 1.19
CA PHE A 93 6.11 14.93 0.02
C PHE A 93 4.60 14.79 -0.22
N PHE A 94 4.19 14.89 -1.51
CA PHE A 94 2.84 14.60 -1.95
C PHE A 94 2.87 13.81 -3.27
N ASN A 95 2.60 12.52 -3.19
CA ASN A 95 2.50 11.58 -4.31
C ASN A 95 1.69 10.34 -3.89
N GLY A 96 1.44 9.39 -4.82
CA GLY A 96 0.71 8.14 -4.57
C GLY A 96 1.40 7.14 -3.64
N GLY A 97 2.74 7.20 -3.53
CA GLY A 97 3.51 6.26 -2.71
C GLY A 97 3.40 6.50 -1.20
N ASP A 98 3.45 5.44 -0.40
CA ASP A 98 3.48 5.48 1.07
C ASP A 98 4.22 4.26 1.63
N LEU A 99 4.16 4.04 2.93
CA LEU A 99 4.85 2.96 3.63
C LEU A 99 3.85 2.04 4.36
N THR A 100 4.29 0.84 4.70
CA THR A 100 3.49 -0.19 5.37
C THR A 100 2.85 0.31 6.67
N PHE A 101 3.58 1.09 7.49
CA PHE A 101 3.03 1.59 8.75
C PHE A 101 1.82 2.52 8.52
N SER A 102 1.84 3.36 7.48
CA SER A 102 0.70 4.22 7.13
C SER A 102 -0.54 3.40 6.78
N ALA A 103 -0.34 2.28 6.06
CA ALA A 103 -1.44 1.36 5.72
C ALA A 103 -1.99 0.66 6.96
N LEU A 104 -1.13 0.20 7.88
CA LEU A 104 -1.54 -0.43 9.14
C LEU A 104 -2.29 0.56 10.05
N ASP A 105 -1.83 1.81 10.12
CA ASP A 105 -2.50 2.86 10.90
C ASP A 105 -3.85 3.24 10.26
N ALA A 106 -3.93 3.28 8.91
CA ALA A 106 -5.18 3.48 8.20
C ALA A 106 -6.16 2.32 8.43
N TYR A 107 -5.69 1.08 8.41
CA TYR A 107 -6.50 -0.10 8.78
C TYR A 107 -7.06 0.02 10.20
N ALA A 108 -6.23 0.35 11.17
CA ALA A 108 -6.68 0.51 12.56
C ALA A 108 -7.74 1.61 12.71
N LYS A 109 -7.59 2.69 11.95
CA LYS A 109 -8.48 3.86 12.03
C LYS A 109 -9.78 3.69 11.24
N TYR A 110 -9.69 3.14 10.03
CA TYR A 110 -10.82 3.11 9.09
C TYR A 110 -11.47 1.73 8.94
N GLY A 111 -10.86 0.68 9.49
CA GLY A 111 -11.33 -0.69 9.32
C GLY A 111 -10.96 -1.27 7.96
N ALA A 112 -11.78 -2.20 7.45
CA ALA A 112 -11.55 -2.87 6.18
C ALA A 112 -12.84 -3.03 5.37
N VAL A 113 -12.70 -3.01 4.04
CA VAL A 113 -13.77 -3.31 3.08
C VAL A 113 -13.29 -4.44 2.17
N PRO A 114 -14.12 -5.46 1.89
CA PRO A 114 -13.75 -6.51 0.94
C PRO A 114 -13.61 -5.96 -0.48
N GLU A 115 -12.66 -6.49 -1.26
CA GLU A 115 -12.47 -6.11 -2.66
C GLU A 115 -13.72 -6.36 -3.53
N SER A 116 -14.50 -7.39 -3.20
CA SER A 116 -15.78 -7.69 -3.86
C SER A 116 -16.87 -6.63 -3.64
N VAL A 117 -16.72 -5.78 -2.63
CA VAL A 117 -17.65 -4.68 -2.31
C VAL A 117 -17.17 -3.36 -2.89
N TYR A 118 -15.85 -3.13 -2.85
CA TYR A 118 -15.24 -1.92 -3.39
C TYR A 118 -13.82 -2.25 -3.86
N ASN A 119 -13.60 -2.15 -5.16
CA ASN A 119 -12.31 -2.42 -5.78
C ASN A 119 -11.62 -1.16 -6.33
N GLY A 120 -12.31 0.00 -6.35
CA GLY A 120 -11.75 1.25 -6.88
C GLY A 120 -11.67 1.32 -8.41
N ILE A 121 -12.38 0.44 -9.13
CA ILE A 121 -12.50 0.45 -10.57
C ILE A 121 -13.90 0.91 -10.95
N ILE A 122 -14.01 1.94 -11.78
CA ILE A 122 -15.27 2.55 -12.17
C ILE A 122 -15.44 2.59 -13.70
N ASP A 123 -16.68 2.71 -14.13
CA ASP A 123 -17.10 3.09 -15.50
C ASP A 123 -16.48 2.32 -16.67
N GLY A 124 -16.28 0.99 -16.50
CA GLY A 124 -15.78 0.14 -17.57
C GLY A 124 -14.28 0.08 -17.69
N ASP A 125 -13.55 0.70 -16.80
CA ASP A 125 -12.13 0.46 -16.63
C ASP A 125 -11.88 -1.01 -16.30
N TRP A 126 -10.79 -1.57 -16.80
CA TRP A 126 -10.42 -2.97 -16.55
C TRP A 126 -9.20 -3.08 -15.63
N GLN A 127 -8.59 -1.95 -15.26
CA GLN A 127 -7.40 -1.90 -14.43
C GLN A 127 -7.30 -0.57 -13.67
N HIS A 128 -6.48 -0.56 -12.62
CA HIS A 128 -6.12 0.68 -11.94
C HIS A 128 -5.12 1.49 -12.80
N ASP A 129 -5.48 2.73 -13.10
CA ASP A 129 -4.57 3.74 -13.67
C ASP A 129 -4.71 5.04 -12.88
N HIS A 130 -3.67 5.37 -12.12
CA HIS A 130 -3.64 6.53 -11.23
C HIS A 130 -2.71 7.64 -11.73
N LEU A 131 -2.19 7.56 -12.96
CA LEU A 131 -1.21 8.54 -13.46
C LEU A 131 -1.83 9.94 -13.54
N GLU A 132 -3.03 10.05 -14.07
CA GLU A 132 -3.73 11.34 -14.21
C GLU A 132 -4.17 11.89 -12.85
N ILE A 133 -4.78 11.06 -12.01
CA ILE A 133 -5.24 11.48 -10.68
C ILE A 133 -4.07 11.92 -9.79
N ASP A 134 -2.93 11.23 -9.84
CA ASP A 134 -1.74 11.58 -9.08
C ASP A 134 -1.21 12.97 -9.46
N ASP A 135 -1.13 13.30 -10.75
CA ASP A 135 -0.69 14.62 -11.22
C ASP A 135 -1.71 15.71 -10.88
N LEU A 136 -3.01 15.42 -11.05
CA LEU A 136 -4.08 16.34 -10.73
C LEU A 136 -4.09 16.69 -9.24
N LEU A 137 -4.10 15.69 -8.36
CA LEU A 137 -4.08 15.89 -6.92
C LEU A 137 -2.82 16.63 -6.45
N ARG A 138 -1.66 16.31 -7.03
CA ARG A 138 -0.41 17.01 -6.75
C ARG A 138 -0.49 18.48 -7.08
N ARG A 139 -1.02 18.86 -8.26
CA ARG A 139 -1.21 20.25 -8.67
C ARG A 139 -2.18 20.96 -7.75
N MET A 140 -3.28 20.33 -7.36
CA MET A 140 -4.24 20.88 -6.41
C MET A 140 -3.57 21.14 -5.05
N ALA A 141 -2.83 20.18 -4.49
CA ALA A 141 -2.14 20.33 -3.23
C ALA A 141 -1.11 21.47 -3.26
N ILE A 142 -0.34 21.60 -4.35
CA ILE A 142 0.62 22.70 -4.56
C ILE A 142 -0.12 24.06 -4.60
N SER A 143 -1.20 24.14 -5.35
CA SER A 143 -2.00 25.37 -5.46
C SER A 143 -2.56 25.81 -4.10
N ILE A 144 -3.06 24.84 -3.31
CA ILE A 144 -3.61 25.11 -1.98
C ILE A 144 -2.49 25.46 -0.99
N GLY A 145 -1.44 24.64 -0.91
CA GLY A 145 -0.37 24.76 0.10
C GLY A 145 0.54 25.96 -0.10
N LYS A 146 0.80 26.35 -1.35
CA LYS A 146 1.68 27.50 -1.69
C LYS A 146 0.95 28.81 -1.95
N SER A 147 -0.37 28.79 -1.94
CA SER A 147 -1.16 29.95 -2.38
C SER A 147 -0.97 31.23 -1.54
N GLY A 148 -0.28 31.17 -0.41
CA GLY A 148 0.01 32.38 0.40
C GLY A 148 -1.23 33.25 0.75
N TYR A 149 -2.36 32.88 0.20
CA TYR A 149 -3.66 33.53 0.42
C TYR A 149 -4.15 33.10 1.79
N GLY A 150 -3.96 33.92 2.80
CA GLY A 150 -4.29 33.68 4.21
C GLY A 150 -5.73 33.27 4.53
N ARG A 151 -6.43 32.63 3.60
CA ARG A 151 -7.80 32.17 3.73
C ARG A 151 -8.02 30.84 3.01
N ILE A 152 -7.25 29.81 3.37
CA ILE A 152 -7.59 28.44 3.00
C ILE A 152 -8.90 28.11 3.72
N LYS A 153 -9.94 27.78 2.96
CA LYS A 153 -11.20 27.29 3.54
C LYS A 153 -11.03 25.80 3.87
N PRO A 154 -10.89 25.41 5.15
CA PRO A 154 -10.46 24.04 5.52
C PRO A 154 -11.31 22.94 4.91
N ASN A 155 -12.63 23.12 4.90
CA ASN A 155 -13.55 22.10 4.40
C ASN A 155 -13.66 22.08 2.86
N SER A 156 -13.33 23.17 2.18
CA SER A 156 -13.48 23.25 0.72
C SER A 156 -12.39 22.51 -0.02
N TRP A 157 -11.14 22.66 0.40
CA TRP A 157 -10.04 21.94 -0.25
C TRP A 157 -10.15 20.42 -0.05
N LYS A 158 -10.57 20.01 1.17
CA LYS A 158 -10.76 18.59 1.48
C LYS A 158 -11.83 17.97 0.57
N LYS A 159 -13.01 18.59 0.49
CA LYS A 159 -14.09 18.16 -0.40
C LYS A 159 -13.70 18.17 -1.88
N SER A 160 -12.84 19.10 -2.30
CA SER A 160 -12.36 19.15 -3.68
C SER A 160 -11.46 17.95 -3.99
N ILE A 161 -10.55 17.59 -3.09
CA ILE A 161 -9.70 16.40 -3.23
C ILE A 161 -10.55 15.12 -3.17
N GLU A 162 -11.47 15.01 -2.21
CA GLU A 162 -12.42 13.91 -2.11
C GLU A 162 -13.21 13.74 -3.42
N GLY A 163 -13.76 14.83 -3.96
CA GLY A 163 -14.54 14.78 -5.20
C GLY A 163 -13.72 14.33 -6.43
N VAL A 164 -12.43 14.65 -6.48
CA VAL A 164 -11.54 14.11 -7.53
C VAL A 164 -11.30 12.63 -7.31
N LEU A 165 -11.01 12.20 -6.08
CA LEU A 165 -10.81 10.79 -5.76
C LEU A 165 -12.08 9.98 -6.07
N ASP A 166 -13.25 10.46 -5.67
CA ASP A 166 -14.53 9.82 -5.96
C ASP A 166 -14.80 9.68 -7.48
N ALA A 167 -14.36 10.67 -8.27
CA ALA A 167 -14.52 10.63 -9.73
C ALA A 167 -13.63 9.59 -10.41
N TYR A 168 -12.47 9.24 -9.83
CA TYR A 168 -11.48 8.35 -10.44
C TYR A 168 -11.50 6.92 -9.87
N ILE A 169 -11.81 6.77 -8.59
CA ILE A 169 -11.77 5.47 -7.91
C ILE A 169 -13.08 5.12 -7.20
N GLY A 170 -14.10 5.97 -7.34
CA GLY A 170 -15.39 5.80 -6.66
C GLY A 170 -15.30 6.00 -5.15
N SER A 171 -16.47 5.95 -4.51
CA SER A 171 -16.59 6.07 -3.05
C SER A 171 -16.85 4.72 -2.42
N ALA A 172 -16.05 4.38 -1.41
CA ALA A 172 -16.32 3.18 -0.62
C ALA A 172 -17.57 3.36 0.26
N PRO A 173 -18.38 2.32 0.45
CA PRO A 173 -19.60 2.42 1.24
C PRO A 173 -19.30 2.49 2.76
N ASP A 174 -20.08 3.28 3.48
CA ASP A 174 -20.03 3.34 4.95
C ASP A 174 -20.56 2.05 5.61
N THR A 175 -21.47 1.34 4.92
CA THR A 175 -22.01 0.04 5.33
C THR A 175 -22.23 -0.85 4.13
N PHE A 176 -22.02 -2.14 4.29
CA PHE A 176 -22.16 -3.13 3.22
C PHE A 176 -22.65 -4.47 3.77
N THR A 177 -23.11 -5.33 2.86
CA THR A 177 -23.48 -6.73 3.18
C THR A 177 -22.38 -7.65 2.65
N TYR A 178 -21.90 -8.54 3.51
CA TYR A 178 -20.92 -9.56 3.16
C TYR A 178 -21.39 -10.90 3.76
N GLU A 179 -21.49 -11.94 2.94
CA GLU A 179 -22.00 -13.27 3.36
C GLU A 179 -23.36 -13.22 4.10
N GLY A 180 -24.23 -12.32 3.69
CA GLY A 180 -25.57 -12.17 4.24
C GLY A 180 -25.67 -11.32 5.52
N GLU A 181 -24.54 -10.88 6.10
CA GLU A 181 -24.50 -10.01 7.27
C GLU A 181 -24.15 -8.57 6.91
N LYS A 182 -24.69 -7.61 7.67
CA LYS A 182 -24.36 -6.18 7.55
C LYS A 182 -23.15 -5.82 8.38
N TYR A 183 -22.24 -5.05 7.77
CA TYR A 183 -21.02 -4.56 8.38
C TYR A 183 -20.82 -3.07 8.15
N THR A 184 -20.15 -2.42 9.09
CA THR A 184 -19.32 -1.24 8.82
C THR A 184 -17.89 -1.71 8.56
N PRO A 185 -17.01 -0.89 7.94
CA PRO A 185 -15.60 -1.25 7.78
C PRO A 185 -14.92 -1.68 9.08
N GLN A 186 -15.22 -1.01 10.20
CA GLN A 186 -14.65 -1.34 11.51
C GLN A 186 -15.13 -2.69 12.04
N THR A 187 -16.45 -2.95 11.97
CA THR A 187 -16.99 -4.24 12.44
C THR A 187 -16.54 -5.39 11.56
N PHE A 188 -16.34 -5.16 10.27
CA PHE A 188 -15.79 -6.14 9.35
C PHE A 188 -14.33 -6.47 9.69
N ALA A 189 -13.48 -5.46 9.88
CA ALA A 189 -12.09 -5.65 10.29
C ALA A 189 -11.99 -6.45 11.60
N GLN A 190 -12.82 -6.14 12.58
CA GLN A 190 -12.82 -6.84 13.87
C GLN A 190 -13.29 -8.30 13.77
N LYS A 191 -14.39 -8.56 13.05
CA LYS A 191 -15.02 -9.89 13.02
C LYS A 191 -14.43 -10.83 11.99
N LYS A 192 -14.00 -10.31 10.83
CA LYS A 192 -13.57 -11.13 9.69
C LYS A 192 -12.05 -11.16 9.51
N ILE A 193 -11.33 -10.12 9.94
CA ILE A 193 -9.88 -10.04 9.81
C ILE A 193 -9.18 -10.34 11.14
N GLY A 194 -9.65 -9.74 12.24
CA GLY A 194 -9.17 -10.02 13.60
C GLY A 194 -7.76 -9.51 13.92
N ILE A 195 -7.15 -8.71 13.06
CA ILE A 195 -5.81 -8.14 13.25
C ILE A 195 -5.89 -6.89 14.12
N ASN A 196 -5.07 -6.85 15.17
CA ASN A 196 -4.92 -5.66 16.00
C ASN A 196 -3.58 -4.99 15.69
N ARG A 197 -3.59 -3.73 15.25
CA ARG A 197 -2.39 -2.94 14.94
C ARG A 197 -1.36 -2.91 16.08
N ALA A 198 -1.83 -2.93 17.32
CA ALA A 198 -0.97 -2.85 18.50
C ALA A 198 -0.07 -4.10 18.71
N ASP A 199 -0.40 -5.21 18.06
CA ASP A 199 0.38 -6.45 18.16
C ASP A 199 1.58 -6.46 17.20
N TYR A 200 1.75 -5.41 16.38
CA TYR A 200 2.78 -5.31 15.34
C TYR A 200 3.72 -4.15 15.60
N LEU A 201 5.02 -4.43 15.49
CA LEU A 201 6.09 -3.46 15.60
C LEU A 201 6.71 -3.18 14.25
N GLU A 202 7.08 -1.95 14.02
CA GLU A 202 7.91 -1.57 12.90
C GLU A 202 9.38 -1.58 13.31
N ILE A 203 10.23 -2.22 12.51
CA ILE A 203 11.66 -2.25 12.73
C ILE A 203 12.32 -1.39 11.65
N THR A 204 13.10 -0.41 12.06
CA THR A 204 13.89 0.43 11.17
C THR A 204 15.38 0.34 11.48
N SER A 205 16.21 0.41 10.46
CA SER A 205 17.66 0.50 10.59
C SER A 205 18.21 1.93 10.48
N PHE A 206 17.35 2.95 10.48
CA PHE A 206 17.80 4.34 10.41
C PHE A 206 18.50 4.76 11.70
N SER A 207 19.82 4.85 11.65
CA SER A 207 20.67 5.21 12.80
C SER A 207 20.49 6.64 13.31
N HIS A 208 19.87 7.53 12.52
CA HIS A 208 19.58 8.91 12.90
C HIS A 208 18.29 9.07 13.72
N LEU A 209 17.49 8.02 13.83
CA LEU A 209 16.33 7.99 14.71
C LEU A 209 16.74 7.34 16.02
N PRO A 210 16.55 8.03 17.18
CA PRO A 210 16.83 7.41 18.46
C PRO A 210 15.93 6.20 18.68
N PHE A 211 16.51 5.11 19.17
CA PHE A 211 15.76 3.91 19.56
C PHE A 211 14.66 4.28 20.57
N TYR A 212 13.47 3.69 20.41
CA TYR A 212 12.32 3.89 21.31
C TYR A 212 11.69 5.30 21.32
N LYS A 213 11.94 6.13 20.31
CA LYS A 213 11.18 7.36 20.10
C LYS A 213 10.33 7.24 18.84
N MET A 214 9.03 7.25 19.04
CA MET A 214 8.04 7.45 17.99
C MET A 214 7.78 8.95 17.81
#